data_208ffad167965788eee2c322b4aec032
#
_entry.id   208ffad167965788eee2c322b4aec032
#
_cell.length_a   1.000
_cell.length_b   1.000
_cell.length_c   1.000
_cell.angle_alpha   90.00
_cell.angle_beta   90.00
_cell.angle_gamma   90.00
#
_symmetry.space_group_name_H-M   'P 1'
#
loop_
_entity.id
_entity.type
_entity.pdbx_description
1 polymer ?
#
loop_
_entity_poly.entity_id
_entity_poly.type
_entity_poly.pdbx_seq_one_letter_code
_entity_poly.pdbx_strand_id
1 'polypeptide(L)'
;MQRKALMIGNSDGIGLETTRRLLTAGWNVIGVSRSASSISNPDYKHRIADVSHSIYTEILEELISESTVDLCIYFAGIGELLNPLEMNNEPKIIEVNLTGMVKTAARVIPLMVRNGNGHFIGISSFADELVSAEAPSYHASKAGFSNYLQGLALALKPKGVYVSNVRFGFVDTKMAKGNIKSFMISLEKAVDHIEYCIAKKLVCYSAPGIAIPFIKFRKLMMKLGFK
;
A
#
# COMPACT_ATOMS: atom_id res chain seq x y z
N MET A 1 -16.30 -3.67 21.16
CA MET A 1 -16.69 -3.15 19.83
C MET A 1 -15.93 -3.94 18.75
N GLN A 2 -16.57 -4.23 17.63
CA GLN A 2 -15.93 -4.90 16.50
C GLN A 2 -14.91 -3.95 15.85
N ARG A 3 -13.70 -4.46 15.56
CA ARG A 3 -12.62 -3.68 14.92
C ARG A 3 -12.99 -3.33 13.48
N LYS A 4 -12.65 -2.12 13.04
CA LYS A 4 -12.97 -1.63 11.69
C LYS A 4 -11.72 -1.39 10.85
N ALA A 5 -11.72 -1.94 9.63
CA ALA A 5 -10.64 -1.77 8.66
C ALA A 5 -11.13 -1.05 7.39
N LEU A 6 -10.30 -0.12 6.90
CA LEU A 6 -10.46 0.54 5.61
C LEU A 6 -9.38 0.02 4.65
N MET A 7 -9.80 -0.51 3.50
CA MET A 7 -8.93 -1.17 2.53
C MET A 7 -8.99 -0.44 1.19
N ILE A 8 -7.90 0.18 0.77
CA ILE A 8 -7.83 0.91 -0.49
C ILE A 8 -7.10 0.07 -1.55
N GLY A 9 -7.79 -0.29 -2.62
CA GLY A 9 -7.24 -1.17 -3.68
C GLY A 9 -7.40 -2.66 -3.38
N ASN A 10 -8.58 -3.07 -2.91
CA ASN A 10 -8.85 -4.42 -2.42
C ASN A 10 -9.78 -5.27 -3.31
N SER A 11 -9.94 -4.92 -4.59
CA SER A 11 -10.76 -5.71 -5.53
C SER A 11 -10.04 -6.92 -6.13
N ASP A 12 -8.70 -7.01 -6.00
CA ASP A 12 -7.89 -8.10 -6.55
C ASP A 12 -6.60 -8.31 -5.73
N GLY A 13 -5.88 -9.39 -6.00
CA GLY A 13 -4.54 -9.67 -5.49
C GLY A 13 -4.42 -9.62 -3.96
N ILE A 14 -3.33 -9.02 -3.47
CA ILE A 14 -3.01 -8.97 -2.03
C ILE A 14 -4.12 -8.29 -1.23
N GLY A 15 -4.69 -7.19 -1.75
CA GLY A 15 -5.75 -6.44 -1.07
C GLY A 15 -7.02 -7.26 -0.89
N LEU A 16 -7.43 -8.01 -1.91
CA LEU A 16 -8.60 -8.88 -1.85
C LEU A 16 -8.42 -10.01 -0.84
N GLU A 17 -7.28 -10.69 -0.89
CA GLU A 17 -7.02 -11.81 0.01
C GLU A 17 -6.84 -11.35 1.48
N THR A 18 -6.17 -10.20 1.70
CA THR A 18 -6.10 -9.60 3.05
C THR A 18 -7.49 -9.25 3.58
N THR A 19 -8.37 -8.73 2.71
CA THR A 19 -9.76 -8.41 3.09
C THR A 19 -10.51 -9.67 3.53
N ARG A 20 -10.39 -10.79 2.80
CA ARG A 20 -11.02 -12.07 3.17
C ARG A 20 -10.56 -12.56 4.54
N ARG A 21 -9.26 -12.51 4.81
CA ARG A 21 -8.71 -12.94 6.11
C ARG A 21 -9.15 -12.05 7.26
N LEU A 22 -9.20 -10.72 7.07
CA LEU A 22 -9.72 -9.81 8.09
C LEU A 22 -11.19 -10.08 8.42
N LEU A 23 -12.03 -10.33 7.41
CA LEU A 23 -13.43 -10.72 7.61
C LEU A 23 -13.55 -12.04 8.39
N THR A 24 -12.76 -13.05 8.03
CA THR A 24 -12.69 -14.32 8.76
C THR A 24 -12.24 -14.12 10.22
N ALA A 25 -11.39 -13.13 10.47
CA ALA A 25 -10.94 -12.75 11.82
C ALA A 25 -11.94 -11.82 12.57
N GLY A 26 -13.15 -11.63 12.04
CA GLY A 26 -14.24 -10.88 12.68
C GLY A 26 -14.11 -9.37 12.59
N TRP A 27 -13.39 -8.82 11.61
CA TRP A 27 -13.35 -7.39 11.35
C TRP A 27 -14.54 -6.94 10.53
N ASN A 28 -15.02 -5.73 10.78
CA ASN A 28 -15.86 -5.01 9.84
C ASN A 28 -14.96 -4.28 8.83
N VAL A 29 -15.19 -4.48 7.54
CA VAL A 29 -14.29 -3.98 6.49
C VAL A 29 -15.02 -3.09 5.50
N ILE A 30 -14.45 -1.91 5.26
CA ILE A 30 -14.83 -1.01 4.16
C ILE A 30 -13.76 -1.12 3.09
N GLY A 31 -14.15 -1.52 1.88
CA GLY A 31 -13.27 -1.59 0.72
C GLY A 31 -13.51 -0.44 -0.25
N VAL A 32 -12.45 0.11 -0.82
CA VAL A 32 -12.51 1.12 -1.88
C VAL A 32 -11.56 0.72 -3.01
N SER A 33 -12.07 0.61 -4.22
CA SER A 33 -11.26 0.31 -5.42
C SER A 33 -11.98 0.68 -6.70
N ARG A 34 -11.25 0.73 -7.81
CA ARG A 34 -11.79 1.10 -9.13
C ARG A 34 -12.79 0.09 -9.70
N SER A 35 -12.67 -1.15 -9.28
CA SER A 35 -13.51 -2.26 -9.75
C SER A 35 -14.34 -2.81 -8.60
N ALA A 36 -15.47 -3.41 -8.90
CA ALA A 36 -16.28 -4.11 -7.91
C ALA A 36 -15.49 -5.24 -7.24
N SER A 37 -15.80 -5.51 -5.99
CA SER A 37 -15.26 -6.65 -5.26
C SER A 37 -16.11 -7.90 -5.47
N SER A 38 -15.47 -9.06 -5.46
CA SER A 38 -16.14 -10.37 -5.49
C SER A 38 -16.55 -10.90 -4.12
N ILE A 39 -16.32 -10.12 -3.05
CA ILE A 39 -16.66 -10.52 -1.69
C ILE A 39 -18.15 -10.28 -1.43
N SER A 40 -18.84 -11.32 -0.94
CA SER A 40 -20.19 -11.25 -0.40
C SER A 40 -20.11 -11.65 1.08
N ASN A 41 -20.23 -10.66 2.00
CA ASN A 41 -20.14 -10.87 3.44
C ASN A 41 -20.90 -9.72 4.15
N PRO A 42 -21.73 -9.98 5.17
CA PRO A 42 -22.50 -8.94 5.87
C PRO A 42 -21.63 -7.88 6.56
N ASP A 43 -20.40 -8.22 6.97
CA ASP A 43 -19.44 -7.31 7.59
C ASP A 43 -18.55 -6.59 6.56
N TYR A 44 -18.87 -6.68 5.26
CA TYR A 44 -18.15 -6.03 4.18
C TYR A 44 -19.00 -5.03 3.41
N LYS A 45 -18.52 -3.80 3.32
CA LYS A 45 -19.07 -2.77 2.42
C LYS A 45 -18.02 -2.40 1.37
N HIS A 46 -18.44 -2.24 0.12
CA HIS A 46 -17.55 -1.85 -0.97
C HIS A 46 -18.05 -0.60 -1.68
N ARG A 47 -17.14 0.33 -1.97
CA ARG A 47 -17.39 1.52 -2.78
C ARG A 47 -16.45 1.55 -3.98
N ILE A 48 -17.00 1.75 -5.16
CA ILE A 48 -16.21 1.94 -6.37
C ILE A 48 -15.74 3.39 -6.42
N ALA A 49 -14.42 3.61 -6.39
CA ALA A 49 -13.79 4.92 -6.55
C ALA A 49 -12.35 4.79 -7.04
N ASP A 50 -11.91 5.73 -7.88
CA ASP A 50 -10.51 5.85 -8.32
C ASP A 50 -9.80 6.89 -7.46
N VAL A 51 -8.70 6.48 -6.83
CA VAL A 51 -7.89 7.33 -5.93
C VAL A 51 -7.25 8.53 -6.63
N SER A 52 -7.14 8.50 -7.97
CA SER A 52 -6.61 9.61 -8.77
C SER A 52 -7.65 10.70 -9.07
N HIS A 53 -8.94 10.40 -8.95
CA HIS A 53 -10.00 11.37 -9.24
C HIS A 53 -10.18 12.38 -8.11
N SER A 54 -10.65 13.59 -8.45
CA SER A 54 -10.89 14.67 -7.49
C SER A 54 -11.92 14.31 -6.44
N ILE A 55 -13.01 13.64 -6.83
CA ILE A 55 -14.13 13.24 -5.96
C ILE A 55 -13.74 12.16 -4.93
N TYR A 56 -12.56 11.54 -5.07
CA TYR A 56 -12.13 10.45 -4.18
C TYR A 56 -12.13 10.86 -2.70
N THR A 57 -11.67 12.07 -2.40
CA THR A 57 -11.58 12.55 -1.02
C THR A 57 -12.94 12.75 -0.37
N GLU A 58 -13.94 13.20 -1.13
CA GLU A 58 -15.32 13.38 -0.68
C GLU A 58 -15.98 12.02 -0.38
N ILE A 59 -15.80 11.06 -1.29
CA ILE A 59 -16.27 9.67 -1.09
C ILE A 59 -15.63 9.06 0.16
N LEU A 60 -14.35 9.30 0.37
CA LEU A 60 -13.64 8.77 1.53
C LEU A 60 -14.16 9.40 2.83
N GLU A 61 -14.38 10.71 2.85
CA GLU A 61 -14.97 11.43 3.99
C GLU A 61 -16.37 10.89 4.34
N GLU A 62 -17.23 10.70 3.35
CA GLU A 62 -18.55 10.08 3.52
C GLU A 62 -18.43 8.71 4.21
N LEU A 63 -17.53 7.86 3.73
CA LEU A 63 -17.38 6.49 4.24
C LEU A 63 -16.86 6.40 5.68
N ILE A 64 -16.08 7.39 6.12
CA ILE A 64 -15.44 7.38 7.45
C ILE A 64 -16.09 8.36 8.43
N SER A 65 -17.08 9.17 8.02
CA SER A 65 -17.69 10.23 8.84
C SER A 65 -18.28 9.71 10.14
N GLU A 66 -18.95 8.55 10.11
CA GLU A 66 -19.63 7.93 11.24
C GLU A 66 -18.86 6.74 11.84
N SER A 67 -17.58 6.58 11.48
CA SER A 67 -16.83 5.37 11.81
C SER A 67 -15.50 5.68 12.50
N THR A 68 -15.17 4.90 13.52
CA THR A 68 -13.77 4.73 13.93
C THR A 68 -13.07 3.87 12.88
N VAL A 69 -11.82 4.17 12.57
CA VAL A 69 -10.95 3.36 11.69
C VAL A 69 -9.77 2.89 12.51
N ASP A 70 -9.76 1.61 12.88
CA ASP A 70 -8.67 1.01 13.67
C ASP A 70 -7.46 0.63 12.79
N LEU A 71 -7.74 0.25 11.54
CA LEU A 71 -6.75 -0.16 10.55
C LEU A 71 -7.07 0.44 9.19
N CYS A 72 -6.10 1.08 8.57
CA CYS A 72 -6.19 1.47 7.16
C CYS A 72 -5.03 0.85 6.39
N ILE A 73 -5.31 0.13 5.29
CA ILE A 73 -4.27 -0.42 4.41
C ILE A 73 -4.41 0.12 3.00
N TYR A 74 -3.34 0.70 2.48
CA TYR A 74 -3.28 1.22 1.12
C TYR A 74 -2.53 0.23 0.22
N PHE A 75 -3.28 -0.47 -0.64
CA PHE A 75 -2.79 -1.41 -1.64
C PHE A 75 -2.78 -0.83 -3.05
N ALA A 76 -3.56 0.23 -3.30
CA ALA A 76 -3.70 0.75 -4.65
C ALA A 76 -2.33 1.13 -5.23
N GLY A 77 -2.08 0.65 -6.43
CA GLY A 77 -0.84 0.90 -7.14
C GLY A 77 -0.93 0.41 -8.57
N ILE A 78 -0.21 1.06 -9.43
CA ILE A 78 -0.02 0.69 -10.84
C ILE A 78 1.46 0.81 -11.19
N GLY A 79 1.90 0.08 -12.21
CA GLY A 79 3.25 0.17 -12.74
C GLY A 79 3.26 -0.23 -14.20
N GLU A 80 3.91 0.58 -15.01
CA GLU A 80 4.13 0.33 -16.43
C GLU A 80 5.57 0.66 -16.79
N LEU A 81 6.02 0.11 -17.91
CA LEU A 81 7.33 0.46 -18.48
C LEU A 81 7.24 1.80 -19.20
N LEU A 82 8.31 2.57 -19.14
CA LEU A 82 8.44 3.83 -19.83
C LEU A 82 8.36 3.63 -21.35
N ASN A 83 7.45 4.36 -21.98
CA ASN A 83 7.47 4.59 -23.41
C ASN A 83 7.86 6.06 -23.67
N PRO A 84 9.10 6.37 -24.10
CA PRO A 84 9.55 7.74 -24.30
C PRO A 84 8.78 8.52 -25.38
N LEU A 85 8.06 7.82 -26.25
CA LEU A 85 7.22 8.44 -27.28
C LEU A 85 5.80 8.74 -26.78
N GLU A 86 5.39 8.15 -25.65
CA GLU A 86 4.03 8.26 -25.11
C GLU A 86 4.04 8.24 -23.57
N MET A 87 4.35 9.38 -22.96
CA MET A 87 4.58 9.50 -21.51
C MET A 87 3.32 9.77 -20.69
N ASN A 88 2.12 9.60 -21.24
CA ASN A 88 0.84 9.93 -20.57
C ASN A 88 0.58 9.14 -19.29
N ASN A 89 1.19 7.95 -19.15
CA ASN A 89 1.02 7.13 -17.95
C ASN A 89 1.92 7.53 -16.78
N GLU A 90 3.00 8.29 -17.02
CA GLU A 90 3.96 8.67 -15.98
C GLU A 90 3.29 9.50 -14.84
N PRO A 91 2.54 10.59 -15.12
CA PRO A 91 1.82 11.32 -14.08
C PRO A 91 0.81 10.45 -13.34
N LYS A 92 0.08 9.59 -14.05
CA LYS A 92 -0.95 8.72 -13.46
C LYS A 92 -0.35 7.72 -12.46
N ILE A 93 0.84 7.20 -12.72
CA ILE A 93 1.55 6.31 -11.79
C ILE A 93 1.85 7.06 -10.48
N ILE A 94 2.33 8.29 -10.55
CA ILE A 94 2.57 9.14 -9.37
C ILE A 94 1.26 9.43 -8.63
N GLU A 95 0.21 9.79 -9.37
CA GLU A 95 -1.10 10.11 -8.78
C GLU A 95 -1.70 8.92 -8.03
N VAL A 96 -1.71 7.74 -8.62
CA VAL A 96 -2.26 6.55 -7.97
C VAL A 96 -1.36 6.09 -6.83
N ASN A 97 -0.06 5.93 -7.07
CA ASN A 97 0.82 5.28 -6.10
C ASN A 97 1.14 6.19 -4.91
N LEU A 98 1.38 7.48 -5.14
CA LEU A 98 1.85 8.41 -4.10
C LEU A 98 0.73 9.38 -3.67
N THR A 99 0.20 10.17 -4.59
CA THR A 99 -0.77 11.22 -4.26
C THR A 99 -2.05 10.64 -3.66
N GLY A 100 -2.57 9.53 -4.21
CA GLY A 100 -3.73 8.82 -3.68
C GLY A 100 -3.53 8.32 -2.26
N MET A 101 -2.32 7.81 -1.94
CA MET A 101 -1.96 7.41 -0.58
C MET A 101 -1.91 8.60 0.36
N VAL A 102 -1.30 9.71 -0.05
CA VAL A 102 -1.23 10.95 0.75
C VAL A 102 -2.63 11.51 1.00
N LYS A 103 -3.50 11.55 -0.02
CA LYS A 103 -4.92 11.93 0.12
C LYS A 103 -5.63 11.05 1.15
N THR A 104 -5.44 9.73 1.08
CA THR A 104 -6.01 8.78 2.05
C THR A 104 -5.52 9.04 3.46
N ALA A 105 -4.20 9.16 3.64
CA ALA A 105 -3.58 9.45 4.94
C ALA A 105 -4.09 10.76 5.54
N ALA A 106 -4.23 11.81 4.73
CA ALA A 106 -4.71 13.11 5.15
C ALA A 106 -6.16 13.10 5.69
N ARG A 107 -6.98 12.13 5.31
CA ARG A 107 -8.36 11.98 5.81
C ARG A 107 -8.46 11.01 6.98
N VAL A 108 -7.72 9.91 6.94
CA VAL A 108 -7.81 8.83 7.93
C VAL A 108 -7.00 9.13 9.20
N ILE A 109 -5.79 9.62 9.06
CA ILE A 109 -4.89 9.84 10.21
C ILE A 109 -5.46 10.83 11.25
N PRO A 110 -6.09 11.96 10.88
CA PRO A 110 -6.71 12.83 11.87
C PRO A 110 -7.78 12.15 12.73
N LEU A 111 -8.54 11.18 12.17
CA LEU A 111 -9.49 10.38 12.94
C LEU A 111 -8.77 9.47 13.93
N MET A 112 -7.74 8.77 13.48
CA MET A 112 -6.93 7.91 14.34
C MET A 112 -6.29 8.69 15.49
N VAL A 113 -5.77 9.89 15.22
CA VAL A 113 -5.18 10.77 16.23
C VAL A 113 -6.22 11.24 17.26
N ARG A 114 -7.42 11.65 16.81
CA ARG A 114 -8.51 12.03 17.73
C ARG A 114 -8.94 10.87 18.65
N ASN A 115 -8.90 9.65 18.10
CA ASN A 115 -9.25 8.44 18.85
C ASN A 115 -8.09 7.91 19.74
N GLY A 116 -6.88 8.50 19.62
CA GLY A 116 -5.68 8.02 20.31
C GLY A 116 -5.25 6.61 19.94
N ASN A 117 -5.79 6.06 18.85
CA ASN A 117 -5.53 4.69 18.37
C ASN A 117 -5.72 4.60 16.88
N GLY A 118 -4.87 3.82 16.22
CA GLY A 118 -4.98 3.49 14.79
C GLY A 118 -3.70 2.90 14.23
N HIS A 119 -3.85 2.20 13.10
CA HIS A 119 -2.72 1.68 12.36
C HIS A 119 -2.90 1.93 10.86
N PHE A 120 -2.03 2.75 10.27
CA PHE A 120 -1.98 3.02 8.83
C PHE A 120 -0.86 2.20 8.21
N ILE A 121 -1.17 1.35 7.24
CA ILE A 121 -0.20 0.51 6.52
C ILE A 121 -0.20 0.88 5.05
N GLY A 122 0.97 1.13 4.50
CA GLY A 122 1.16 1.29 3.06
C GLY A 122 1.96 0.14 2.47
N ILE A 123 1.50 -0.37 1.32
CA ILE A 123 2.19 -1.43 0.58
C ILE A 123 3.13 -0.82 -0.45
N SER A 124 4.41 -0.85 -0.13
CA SER A 124 5.49 -0.37 -0.98
C SER A 124 6.19 -1.52 -1.73
N SER A 125 7.39 -1.27 -2.19
CA SER A 125 8.19 -2.21 -2.97
C SER A 125 9.68 -1.97 -2.71
N PHE A 126 10.54 -2.96 -2.97
CA PHE A 126 11.98 -2.75 -3.06
C PHE A 126 12.42 -1.75 -4.15
N ALA A 127 11.52 -1.42 -5.07
CA ALA A 127 11.72 -0.34 -6.04
C ALA A 127 11.96 1.03 -5.38
N ASP A 128 11.57 1.21 -4.12
CA ASP A 128 11.76 2.44 -3.35
C ASP A 128 13.22 2.80 -3.06
N GLU A 129 14.14 1.84 -3.18
CA GLU A 129 15.57 2.05 -2.97
C GLU A 129 16.41 2.09 -4.25
N LEU A 130 15.80 1.80 -5.38
CA LEU A 130 16.49 1.63 -6.66
C LEU A 130 16.05 2.70 -7.68
N VAL A 131 16.94 3.02 -8.61
CA VAL A 131 16.62 3.79 -9.80
C VAL A 131 16.39 2.84 -10.97
N SER A 132 15.42 3.10 -11.83
CA SER A 132 15.14 2.29 -13.01
C SER A 132 15.00 3.17 -14.24
N ALA A 133 15.70 2.82 -15.32
CA ALA A 133 15.48 3.42 -16.61
C ALA A 133 14.21 2.92 -17.30
N GLU A 134 13.73 1.72 -16.91
CA GLU A 134 12.56 1.09 -17.53
C GLU A 134 11.23 1.54 -16.90
N ALA A 135 11.24 1.98 -15.63
CA ALA A 135 10.01 2.37 -14.91
C ALA A 135 10.29 3.53 -13.93
N PRO A 136 10.71 4.70 -14.40
CA PRO A 136 11.18 5.79 -13.55
C PRO A 136 10.09 6.33 -12.62
N SER A 137 8.87 6.55 -13.09
CA SER A 137 7.75 7.03 -12.26
C SER A 137 7.34 6.02 -11.19
N TYR A 138 7.35 4.72 -11.51
CA TYR A 138 7.06 3.70 -10.51
C TYR A 138 8.08 3.73 -9.36
N HIS A 139 9.38 3.73 -9.67
CA HIS A 139 10.45 3.80 -8.68
C HIS A 139 10.40 5.10 -7.87
N ALA A 140 10.22 6.24 -8.54
CA ALA A 140 10.07 7.54 -7.88
C ALA A 140 8.85 7.57 -6.95
N SER A 141 7.70 7.04 -7.42
CA SER A 141 6.49 6.97 -6.60
C SER A 141 6.68 6.13 -5.34
N LYS A 142 7.36 4.97 -5.45
CA LYS A 142 7.62 4.09 -4.30
C LYS A 142 8.68 4.66 -3.36
N ALA A 143 9.66 5.38 -3.86
CA ALA A 143 10.64 6.09 -3.03
C ALA A 143 9.97 7.19 -2.20
N GLY A 144 9.15 8.05 -2.83
CA GLY A 144 8.36 9.08 -2.13
C GLY A 144 7.37 8.48 -1.14
N PHE A 145 6.67 7.41 -1.53
CA PHE A 145 5.74 6.65 -0.69
C PHE A 145 6.41 6.15 0.61
N SER A 146 7.54 5.47 0.47
CA SER A 146 8.27 4.91 1.62
C SER A 146 8.84 5.98 2.53
N ASN A 147 9.38 7.07 1.96
CA ASN A 147 9.88 8.20 2.73
C ASN A 147 8.77 8.88 3.54
N TYR A 148 7.62 9.14 2.90
CA TYR A 148 6.47 9.78 3.55
C TYR A 148 5.93 8.94 4.71
N LEU A 149 5.75 7.62 4.53
CA LEU A 149 5.27 6.73 5.60
C LEU A 149 6.24 6.67 6.79
N GLN A 150 7.55 6.64 6.53
CA GLN A 150 8.55 6.66 7.60
C GLN A 150 8.52 7.98 8.38
N GLY A 151 8.37 9.11 7.69
CA GLY A 151 8.18 10.41 8.34
C GLY A 151 6.93 10.46 9.21
N LEU A 152 5.80 9.94 8.70
CA LEU A 152 4.56 9.83 9.48
C LEU A 152 4.72 8.92 10.70
N ALA A 153 5.43 7.80 10.57
CA ALA A 153 5.66 6.88 11.70
C ALA A 153 6.38 7.57 12.86
N LEU A 154 7.38 8.40 12.55
CA LEU A 154 8.10 9.20 13.56
C LEU A 154 7.18 10.23 14.23
N ALA A 155 6.40 10.95 13.43
CA ALA A 155 5.55 12.04 13.89
C ALA A 155 4.35 11.57 14.73
N LEU A 156 3.80 10.39 14.42
CA LEU A 156 2.50 9.95 14.95
C LEU A 156 2.60 8.94 16.11
N LYS A 157 3.76 8.29 16.29
CA LYS A 157 3.97 7.36 17.40
C LYS A 157 3.61 7.95 18.78
N PRO A 158 4.00 9.20 19.11
CA PRO A 158 3.62 9.81 20.39
C PRO A 158 2.12 10.09 20.53
N LYS A 159 1.35 10.02 19.44
CA LYS A 159 -0.10 10.26 19.38
C LYS A 159 -0.92 8.96 19.41
N GLY A 160 -0.29 7.80 19.67
CA GLY A 160 -0.94 6.50 19.69
C GLY A 160 -1.29 5.93 18.31
N VAL A 161 -0.81 6.55 17.22
CA VAL A 161 -1.05 6.09 15.86
C VAL A 161 0.21 5.43 15.30
N TYR A 162 0.06 4.21 14.82
CA TYR A 162 1.13 3.44 14.20
C TYR A 162 1.08 3.59 12.67
N VAL A 163 2.24 3.68 12.07
CA VAL A 163 2.37 3.71 10.60
C VAL A 163 3.41 2.69 10.17
N SER A 164 3.03 1.82 9.22
CA SER A 164 3.91 0.78 8.69
C SER A 164 4.12 0.92 7.20
N ASN A 165 5.37 0.83 6.79
CA ASN A 165 5.80 0.69 5.40
C ASN A 165 6.14 -0.78 5.13
N VAL A 166 5.25 -1.50 4.44
CA VAL A 166 5.46 -2.90 4.07
C VAL A 166 5.99 -2.96 2.65
N ARG A 167 7.21 -3.47 2.49
CA ARG A 167 7.96 -3.48 1.23
C ARG A 167 8.05 -4.89 0.70
N PHE A 168 7.49 -5.13 -0.46
CA PHE A 168 7.58 -6.41 -1.14
C PHE A 168 8.57 -6.38 -2.32
N GLY A 169 9.19 -7.53 -2.58
CA GLY A 169 9.73 -7.87 -3.88
C GLY A 169 8.59 -8.26 -4.85
N PHE A 170 8.85 -9.27 -5.67
CA PHE A 170 7.78 -9.81 -6.52
C PHE A 170 6.81 -10.67 -5.71
N VAL A 171 5.52 -10.41 -5.89
CA VAL A 171 4.43 -11.23 -5.36
C VAL A 171 3.66 -11.80 -6.55
N ASP A 172 3.29 -13.07 -6.49
CA ASP A 172 2.56 -13.74 -7.57
C ASP A 172 1.14 -13.20 -7.69
N THR A 173 1.02 -12.16 -8.51
CA THR A 173 -0.21 -11.43 -8.81
C THR A 173 -0.20 -10.97 -10.25
N LYS A 174 -1.34 -10.52 -10.76
CA LYS A 174 -1.46 -9.94 -12.12
C LYS A 174 -0.53 -8.73 -12.37
N MET A 175 -0.09 -8.05 -11.31
CA MET A 175 0.84 -6.92 -11.42
C MET A 175 2.28 -7.38 -11.68
N ALA A 176 2.65 -8.60 -11.34
CA ALA A 176 3.99 -9.15 -11.56
C ALA A 176 4.20 -9.49 -13.04
N LYS A 177 4.50 -8.48 -13.86
CA LYS A 177 4.83 -8.62 -15.29
C LYS A 177 6.31 -8.98 -15.47
N GLY A 178 6.64 -9.65 -16.58
CA GLY A 178 8.01 -10.02 -16.97
C GLY A 178 8.43 -11.44 -16.56
N ASN A 179 9.57 -11.87 -17.11
CA ASN A 179 10.07 -13.26 -17.03
C ASN A 179 11.00 -13.50 -15.82
N ILE A 180 11.64 -12.46 -15.30
CA ILE A 180 12.59 -12.56 -14.17
C ILE A 180 11.84 -12.24 -12.88
N LYS A 181 11.55 -13.28 -12.08
CA LYS A 181 10.82 -13.17 -10.82
C LYS A 181 11.68 -13.67 -9.65
N SER A 182 12.90 -13.13 -9.55
CA SER A 182 13.80 -13.47 -8.46
C SER A 182 13.18 -13.16 -7.11
N PHE A 183 13.25 -14.09 -6.19
CA PHE A 183 12.68 -13.97 -4.85
C PHE A 183 11.17 -13.73 -4.81
N MET A 184 10.42 -14.21 -5.82
CA MET A 184 8.96 -14.12 -5.83
C MET A 184 8.37 -14.92 -4.67
N ILE A 185 7.39 -14.32 -3.99
CA ILE A 185 6.60 -14.99 -2.94
C ILE A 185 5.17 -15.21 -3.41
N SER A 186 4.51 -16.23 -2.86
CA SER A 186 3.10 -16.46 -3.15
C SER A 186 2.22 -15.37 -2.55
N LEU A 187 0.98 -15.30 -3.04
CA LEU A 187 -0.03 -14.38 -2.54
C LEU A 187 -0.30 -14.61 -1.04
N GLU A 188 -0.44 -15.88 -0.63
CA GLU A 188 -0.69 -16.28 0.76
C GLU A 188 0.44 -15.81 1.69
N LYS A 189 1.70 -16.03 1.29
CA LYS A 189 2.86 -15.54 2.06
C LYS A 189 2.90 -14.03 2.19
N ALA A 190 2.52 -13.30 1.13
CA ALA A 190 2.44 -11.84 1.22
C ALA A 190 1.40 -11.39 2.25
N VAL A 191 0.26 -12.07 2.33
CA VAL A 191 -0.78 -11.77 3.33
C VAL A 191 -0.32 -12.16 4.73
N ASP A 192 0.37 -13.30 4.92
CA ASP A 192 0.96 -13.68 6.21
C ASP A 192 1.90 -12.58 6.74
N HIS A 193 2.71 -12.00 5.86
CA HIS A 193 3.59 -10.89 6.21
C HIS A 193 2.81 -9.61 6.60
N ILE A 194 1.68 -9.33 5.96
CA ILE A 194 0.82 -8.19 6.32
C ILE A 194 0.18 -8.42 7.69
N GLU A 195 -0.36 -9.62 7.94
CA GLU A 195 -0.93 -9.97 9.25
C GLU A 195 0.12 -9.87 10.38
N TYR A 196 1.34 -10.31 10.10
CA TYR A 196 2.46 -10.12 11.02
C TYR A 196 2.72 -8.63 11.31
N CYS A 197 2.71 -7.77 10.27
CA CYS A 197 2.88 -6.32 10.44
C CYS A 197 1.72 -5.69 11.22
N ILE A 198 0.48 -6.12 10.98
CA ILE A 198 -0.69 -5.68 11.75
C ILE A 198 -0.50 -5.99 13.23
N ALA A 199 -0.08 -7.21 13.56
CA ALA A 199 0.12 -7.67 14.93
C ALA A 199 1.30 -6.97 15.64
N LYS A 200 2.42 -6.76 14.92
CA LYS A 200 3.67 -6.23 15.50
C LYS A 200 3.82 -4.71 15.39
N LYS A 201 3.01 -4.04 14.57
CA LYS A 201 3.03 -2.58 14.36
C LYS A 201 4.44 -2.07 13.98
N LEU A 202 5.11 -2.78 13.06
CA LEU A 202 6.47 -2.47 12.62
C LEU A 202 6.49 -1.21 11.74
N VAL A 203 7.43 -0.30 11.96
CA VAL A 203 7.57 0.92 11.16
C VAL A 203 7.95 0.61 9.71
N CYS A 204 8.88 -0.33 9.52
CA CYS A 204 9.30 -0.78 8.20
C CYS A 204 9.46 -2.30 8.21
N TYR A 205 8.89 -2.96 7.23
CA TYR A 205 8.99 -4.41 7.07
C TYR A 205 9.22 -4.75 5.60
N SER A 206 10.15 -5.67 5.34
CA SER A 206 10.56 -6.05 3.98
C SER A 206 10.49 -7.55 3.80
N ALA A 207 9.84 -8.01 2.74
CA ALA A 207 9.71 -9.43 2.42
C ALA A 207 9.88 -9.70 0.91
N PRO A 208 10.61 -10.78 0.55
CA PRO A 208 11.33 -11.67 1.46
C PRO A 208 12.62 -11.05 1.98
N GLY A 209 12.93 -11.30 3.25
CA GLY A 209 14.12 -10.73 3.91
C GLY A 209 15.45 -11.10 3.23
N ILE A 210 15.50 -12.27 2.58
CA ILE A 210 16.68 -12.75 1.83
C ILE A 210 17.07 -11.82 0.66
N ALA A 211 16.16 -11.02 0.14
CA ALA A 211 16.43 -10.08 -0.94
C ALA A 211 17.12 -8.79 -0.46
N ILE A 212 17.07 -8.46 0.84
CA ILE A 212 17.58 -7.20 1.39
C ILE A 212 19.09 -7.01 1.13
N PRO A 213 19.99 -7.99 1.36
CA PRO A 213 21.41 -7.82 1.07
C PRO A 213 21.66 -7.53 -0.41
N PHE A 214 20.93 -8.19 -1.31
CA PHE A 214 21.02 -7.99 -2.74
C PHE A 214 20.60 -6.56 -3.15
N ILE A 215 19.49 -6.07 -2.61
CA ILE A 215 19.01 -4.69 -2.86
C ILE A 215 20.04 -3.65 -2.37
N LYS A 216 20.58 -3.83 -1.17
CA LYS A 216 21.63 -2.95 -0.62
C LYS A 216 22.89 -2.95 -1.48
N PHE A 217 23.32 -4.12 -1.93
CA PHE A 217 24.47 -4.25 -2.83
C PHE A 217 24.23 -3.54 -4.15
N ARG A 218 23.07 -3.77 -4.79
CA ARG A 218 22.71 -3.11 -6.04
C ARG A 218 22.63 -1.59 -5.90
N LYS A 219 22.06 -1.09 -4.80
CA LYS A 219 22.05 0.35 -4.48
C LYS A 219 23.45 0.94 -4.37
N LEU A 220 24.39 0.20 -3.74
CA LEU A 220 25.78 0.62 -3.65
C LEU A 220 26.45 0.68 -5.02
N MET A 221 26.28 -0.35 -5.86
CA MET A 221 26.82 -0.39 -7.21
C MET A 221 26.33 0.78 -8.06
N MET A 222 25.03 1.09 -8.00
CA MET A 222 24.46 2.25 -8.70
C MET A 222 25.08 3.58 -8.24
N LYS A 223 25.38 3.75 -6.94
CA LYS A 223 26.06 4.95 -6.43
C LYS A 223 27.51 5.06 -6.94
N LEU A 224 28.15 3.94 -7.23
CA LEU A 224 29.50 3.87 -7.80
C LEU A 224 29.52 3.98 -9.34
N GLY A 225 28.35 4.21 -9.98
CA GLY A 225 28.24 4.38 -11.43
C GLY A 225 28.15 3.08 -12.23
N PHE A 226 28.03 1.93 -11.58
CA PHE A 226 27.76 0.66 -12.26
C PHE A 226 26.26 0.49 -12.52
N LYS A 227 25.94 0.00 -13.74
CA LYS A 227 24.53 -0.26 -14.16
C LYS A 227 24.06 -1.66 -13.77
#